data_c530cf35ba27f1426f034720e0792d4b
#
_entry.id   c530cf35ba27f1426f034720e0792d4b
#
_cell.length_a   1.000
_cell.length_b   1.000
_cell.length_c   1.000
_cell.angle_alpha   90.00
_cell.angle_beta   90.00
_cell.angle_gamma   90.00
#
_symmetry.space_group_name_H-M   'P 1'
#
loop_
_entity.id
_entity.type
_entity.pdbx_description
1 polymer ?
#
loop_
_entity_poly.entity_id
_entity_poly.type
_entity_poly.pdbx_seq_one_letter_code
_entity_poly.pdbx_strand_id
1 'polypeptide(L)'
;MPRVIHFEIHAQAPERAVKFYRDLFGWEFTKWPGPQDYWLIKTGPDGQPGINGGLIQRRGAGPTGELPVIGYVCTIDVPALDDYVKKALTGGGTLAVPKMAIPSVGWLAYCKDTEGNIFGMMQADPKAA
;
A
#
# COMPACT_ATOMS: atom_id res chain seq x y z
N MET A 1 13.74 4.60 -12.64
CA MET A 1 13.12 3.27 -12.82
C MET A 1 12.06 3.07 -11.73
N PRO A 2 10.83 2.83 -12.07
CA PRO A 2 9.79 2.56 -11.06
C PRO A 2 10.13 1.33 -10.22
N ARG A 3 10.02 1.45 -8.92
CA ARG A 3 10.36 0.39 -7.97
C ARG A 3 9.28 0.26 -6.91
N VAL A 4 9.17 -0.92 -6.32
CA VAL A 4 8.33 -1.10 -5.13
C VAL A 4 9.04 -0.43 -3.96
N ILE A 5 8.35 0.51 -3.32
CA ILE A 5 8.91 1.27 -2.19
C ILE A 5 8.09 1.16 -0.92
N HIS A 6 6.92 0.52 -0.98
CA HIS A 6 6.00 0.46 0.14
C HIS A 6 5.11 -0.77 -0.01
N PHE A 7 4.74 -1.37 1.11
CA PHE A 7 3.73 -2.42 1.13
C PHE A 7 2.61 -2.04 2.08
N GLU A 8 1.46 -2.68 1.93
CA GLU A 8 0.31 -2.41 2.77
C GLU A 8 -0.36 -3.72 3.18
N ILE A 9 -0.55 -3.88 4.47
CA ILE A 9 -1.22 -5.04 5.05
C ILE A 9 -2.65 -4.63 5.39
N HIS A 10 -3.61 -5.40 4.90
CA HIS A 10 -5.02 -5.20 5.22
C HIS A 10 -5.44 -6.16 6.32
N ALA A 11 -6.04 -5.65 7.37
CA ALA A 11 -6.39 -6.46 8.55
C ALA A 11 -7.81 -6.14 9.02
N GLN A 12 -8.56 -7.18 9.36
CA GLN A 12 -9.88 -7.01 9.97
C GLN A 12 -9.79 -6.51 11.40
N ALA A 13 -8.80 -7.01 12.15
CA ALA A 13 -8.49 -6.55 13.49
C ALA A 13 -7.07 -5.99 13.50
N PRO A 14 -6.88 -4.69 13.16
CA PRO A 14 -5.56 -4.11 13.04
C PRO A 14 -4.68 -4.28 14.28
N GLU A 15 -5.21 -4.07 15.47
CA GLU A 15 -4.43 -4.20 16.70
C GLU A 15 -3.93 -5.63 16.91
N ARG A 16 -4.72 -6.63 16.53
CA ARG A 16 -4.32 -8.03 16.58
C ARG A 16 -3.17 -8.31 15.60
N ALA A 17 -3.24 -7.76 14.40
CA ALA A 17 -2.19 -7.89 13.40
C ALA A 17 -0.91 -7.17 13.84
N VAL A 18 -1.04 -5.97 14.41
CA VAL A 18 0.10 -5.21 14.96
C VAL A 18 0.84 -6.06 15.99
N LYS A 19 0.10 -6.65 16.92
CA LYS A 19 0.72 -7.49 17.94
C LYS A 19 1.43 -8.70 17.32
N PHE A 20 0.79 -9.35 16.35
CA PHE A 20 1.35 -10.52 15.68
C PHE A 20 2.71 -10.22 15.03
N TYR A 21 2.75 -9.17 14.21
CA TYR A 21 3.98 -8.82 13.49
C TYR A 21 5.06 -8.26 14.40
N ARG A 22 4.67 -7.49 15.42
CA ARG A 22 5.61 -6.98 16.41
C ARG A 22 6.27 -8.11 17.16
N ASP A 23 5.48 -9.06 17.65
CA ASP A 23 6.00 -10.18 18.44
C ASP A 23 6.86 -11.11 17.59
N LEU A 24 6.48 -11.31 16.32
CA LEU A 24 7.18 -12.25 15.45
C LEU A 24 8.46 -11.66 14.85
N PHE A 25 8.43 -10.43 14.36
CA PHE A 25 9.53 -9.83 13.62
C PHE A 25 10.19 -8.65 14.32
N GLY A 26 9.60 -8.13 15.37
CA GLY A 26 10.13 -6.96 16.06
C GLY A 26 9.89 -5.66 15.31
N TRP A 27 8.99 -5.65 14.34
CA TRP A 27 8.67 -4.42 13.60
C TRP A 27 8.08 -3.37 14.51
N GLU A 28 8.35 -2.09 14.20
CA GLU A 28 7.80 -0.96 14.94
C GLU A 28 6.54 -0.45 14.24
N PHE A 29 5.47 -0.25 15.02
CA PHE A 29 4.19 0.23 14.53
C PHE A 29 3.85 1.56 15.21
N THR A 30 3.58 2.57 14.42
CA THR A 30 3.18 3.90 14.91
C THR A 30 1.84 4.25 14.31
N LYS A 31 0.82 4.44 15.16
CA LYS A 31 -0.50 4.82 14.68
C LYS A 31 -0.44 6.23 14.08
N TRP A 32 -0.93 6.36 12.85
CA TRP A 32 -1.01 7.65 12.17
C TRP A 32 -2.09 8.50 12.85
N PRO A 33 -1.82 9.78 13.13
CA PRO A 33 -2.79 10.63 13.82
C PRO A 33 -3.92 11.16 12.94
N GLY A 34 -3.96 10.78 11.67
CA GLY A 34 -5.00 11.20 10.75
C GLY A 34 -6.35 10.53 11.00
N PRO A 35 -7.36 10.85 10.17
CA PRO A 35 -8.74 10.40 10.40
C PRO A 35 -8.97 8.90 10.16
N GLN A 36 -8.07 8.23 9.46
CA GLN A 36 -8.18 6.80 9.19
C GLN A 36 -7.36 5.99 10.18
N ASP A 37 -7.84 4.79 10.51
CA ASP A 37 -7.09 3.83 11.31
C ASP A 37 -5.99 3.23 10.46
N TYR A 38 -4.82 3.84 10.53
CA TYR A 38 -3.63 3.48 9.76
C TYR A 38 -2.41 3.43 10.67
N TRP A 39 -1.60 2.40 10.53
CA TRP A 39 -0.34 2.27 11.26
C TRP A 39 0.82 2.31 10.29
N LEU A 40 1.81 3.13 10.60
CA LEU A 40 3.08 3.14 9.87
C LEU A 40 3.93 1.99 10.39
N ILE A 41 4.52 1.23 9.48
CA ILE A 41 5.36 0.08 9.83
C ILE A 41 6.81 0.38 9.45
N LYS A 42 7.68 0.32 10.45
CA LYS A 42 9.13 0.37 10.23
C LYS A 42 9.69 -1.04 10.40
N THR A 43 10.25 -1.59 9.32
CA THR A 43 10.69 -2.98 9.30
C THR A 43 12.16 -3.16 9.65
N GLY A 44 12.93 -2.07 9.68
CA GLY A 44 14.34 -2.12 10.04
C GLY A 44 14.98 -0.74 10.02
N PRO A 45 16.27 -0.67 10.37
CA PRO A 45 16.99 0.60 10.36
C PRO A 45 17.10 1.21 8.97
N ASP A 46 17.13 2.54 8.92
CA ASP A 46 17.38 3.25 7.67
C ASP A 46 18.74 2.84 7.10
N GLY A 47 18.83 2.76 5.77
CA GLY A 47 20.07 2.40 5.09
C GLY A 47 20.30 0.90 4.93
N GLN A 48 19.54 0.05 5.60
CA GLN A 48 19.56 -1.38 5.34
C GLN A 48 18.62 -1.74 4.19
N PRO A 49 18.91 -2.82 3.43
CA PRO A 49 17.98 -3.30 2.41
C PRO A 49 16.64 -3.67 3.01
N GLY A 50 15.57 -3.23 2.36
CA GLY A 50 14.20 -3.48 2.80
C GLY A 50 13.33 -2.28 2.56
N ILE A 51 12.03 -2.46 2.79
CA ILE A 51 11.05 -1.39 2.66
C ILE A 51 10.18 -1.33 3.90
N ASN A 52 9.67 -0.15 4.19
CA ASN A 52 8.68 0.07 5.23
C ASN A 52 7.29 0.01 4.60
N GLY A 53 6.27 -0.05 5.45
CA GLY A 53 4.91 -0.17 4.94
C GLY A 53 3.88 0.44 5.85
N GLY A 54 2.65 0.03 5.64
CA GLY A 54 1.52 0.43 6.44
C GLY A 54 0.57 -0.73 6.70
N LEU A 55 -0.26 -0.56 7.71
CA LEU A 55 -1.32 -1.50 8.04
C LEU A 55 -2.62 -0.72 8.15
N ILE A 56 -3.65 -1.22 7.49
CA ILE A 56 -4.92 -0.53 7.38
C ILE A 56 -6.08 -1.49 7.68
N GLN A 57 -7.18 -0.94 8.19
CA GLN A 57 -8.41 -1.70 8.34
C GLN A 57 -8.87 -2.23 6.98
N ARG A 58 -9.12 -3.53 6.90
CA ARG A 58 -9.62 -4.15 5.67
C ARG A 58 -11.01 -3.63 5.35
N ARG A 59 -11.25 -3.36 4.09
CA ARG A 59 -12.58 -3.05 3.59
C ARG A 59 -13.24 -4.34 3.16
N GLY A 60 -14.46 -4.60 3.69
CA GLY A 60 -15.21 -5.79 3.38
C GLY A 60 -14.78 -6.99 4.18
N ALA A 61 -15.24 -8.17 3.75
CA ALA A 61 -14.97 -9.42 4.44
C ALA A 61 -13.53 -9.87 4.25
N GLY A 62 -12.96 -10.47 5.28
CA GLY A 62 -11.64 -11.07 5.20
C GLY A 62 -11.66 -12.40 4.46
N PRO A 63 -10.48 -12.94 4.15
CA PRO A 63 -10.38 -14.24 3.50
C PRO A 63 -10.88 -15.35 4.41
N THR A 64 -11.62 -16.31 3.84
CA THR A 64 -12.14 -17.47 4.54
C THR A 64 -11.97 -18.72 3.67
N GLY A 65 -11.72 -19.87 4.31
CA GLY A 65 -11.62 -21.15 3.62
C GLY A 65 -10.46 -21.23 2.63
N GLU A 66 -10.67 -22.01 1.57
CA GLU A 66 -9.66 -22.21 0.54
C GLU A 66 -9.76 -21.09 -0.51
N LEU A 67 -8.98 -20.05 -0.31
CA LEU A 67 -8.97 -18.91 -1.23
C LEU A 67 -7.67 -18.87 -2.03
N PRO A 68 -7.68 -18.21 -3.18
CA PRO A 68 -6.45 -17.89 -3.89
C PRO A 68 -5.49 -17.14 -2.98
N VAL A 69 -4.22 -17.13 -3.33
CA VAL A 69 -3.21 -16.37 -2.57
C VAL A 69 -3.65 -14.92 -2.47
N ILE A 70 -3.72 -14.43 -1.24
CA ILE A 70 -4.02 -13.03 -0.92
C ILE A 70 -2.82 -12.49 -0.16
N GLY A 71 -2.13 -11.53 -0.74
CA GLY A 71 -0.90 -11.00 -0.18
C GLY A 71 -1.00 -9.53 0.16
N TYR A 72 0.16 -8.94 0.37
CA TYR A 72 0.28 -7.51 0.64
C TYR A 72 0.12 -6.73 -0.66
N VAL A 73 -0.45 -5.52 -0.56
CA VAL A 73 -0.52 -4.59 -1.68
C VAL A 73 0.78 -3.80 -1.73
N CYS A 74 1.47 -3.84 -2.86
CA CYS A 74 2.69 -3.08 -3.07
C CYS A 74 2.41 -1.76 -3.75
N THR A 75 3.16 -0.72 -3.35
CA THR A 75 3.11 0.59 -3.99
C THR A 75 4.40 0.82 -4.76
N ILE A 76 4.27 1.23 -6.01
CA ILE A 76 5.38 1.48 -6.93
C ILE A 76 5.56 2.99 -7.08
N ASP A 77 6.80 3.45 -6.94
CA ASP A 77 7.14 4.85 -7.19
C ASP A 77 7.19 5.11 -8.69
N VAL A 78 6.42 6.10 -9.15
CA VAL A 78 6.36 6.47 -10.57
C VAL A 78 6.60 7.95 -10.76
N PRO A 79 7.25 8.36 -11.85
CA PRO A 79 7.56 9.77 -12.08
C PRO A 79 6.34 10.60 -12.54
N ALA A 80 5.34 9.97 -13.14
CA ALA A 80 4.15 10.65 -13.67
C ALA A 80 2.94 9.74 -13.53
N LEU A 81 2.15 9.96 -12.47
CA LEU A 81 1.04 9.07 -12.13
C LEU A 81 0.00 8.95 -13.24
N ASP A 82 -0.43 10.08 -13.81
CA ASP A 82 -1.48 10.07 -14.84
C ASP A 82 -1.07 9.25 -16.06
N ASP A 83 0.19 9.40 -16.48
CA ASP A 83 0.73 8.64 -17.61
C ASP A 83 0.79 7.14 -17.31
N TYR A 84 1.18 6.77 -16.10
CA TYR A 84 1.28 5.36 -15.71
C TYR A 84 -0.07 4.71 -15.53
N VAL A 85 -1.06 5.44 -15.00
CA VAL A 85 -2.44 4.94 -14.95
C VAL A 85 -2.95 4.67 -16.38
N LYS A 86 -2.72 5.62 -17.30
CA LYS A 86 -3.11 5.45 -18.70
C LYS A 86 -2.44 4.25 -19.33
N LYS A 87 -1.14 4.05 -19.10
CA LYS A 87 -0.42 2.87 -19.59
C LYS A 87 -0.97 1.58 -19.02
N ALA A 88 -1.32 1.56 -17.74
CA ALA A 88 -1.92 0.39 -17.11
C ALA A 88 -3.23 0.01 -17.77
N LEU A 89 -4.10 0.98 -18.00
CA LEU A 89 -5.39 0.74 -18.66
C LEU A 89 -5.21 0.27 -20.10
N THR A 90 -4.30 0.90 -20.84
CA THR A 90 -4.01 0.51 -22.22
C THR A 90 -3.42 -0.91 -22.28
N GLY A 91 -2.66 -1.32 -21.26
CA GLY A 91 -2.04 -2.64 -21.18
C GLY A 91 -2.96 -3.76 -20.72
N GLY A 92 -4.24 -3.48 -20.47
CA GLY A 92 -5.20 -4.49 -20.06
C GLY A 92 -5.53 -4.50 -18.57
N GLY A 93 -4.95 -3.60 -17.81
CA GLY A 93 -5.29 -3.43 -16.40
C GLY A 93 -6.57 -2.61 -16.21
N THR A 94 -7.01 -2.48 -14.97
CA THR A 94 -8.19 -1.71 -14.62
C THR A 94 -7.90 -0.76 -13.46
N LEU A 95 -8.67 0.33 -13.39
CA LEU A 95 -8.56 1.27 -12.27
C LEU A 95 -9.37 0.73 -11.09
N ALA A 96 -8.74 0.64 -9.93
CA ALA A 96 -9.41 0.20 -8.70
C ALA A 96 -9.79 1.38 -7.80
N VAL A 97 -8.86 2.32 -7.60
CA VAL A 97 -9.12 3.55 -6.83
C VAL A 97 -8.51 4.72 -7.61
N PRO A 98 -9.33 5.74 -7.94
CA PRO A 98 -8.84 6.87 -8.73
C PRO A 98 -7.82 7.70 -7.94
N LYS A 99 -7.08 8.52 -8.68
CA LYS A 99 -6.05 9.41 -8.15
C LYS A 99 -6.58 10.21 -6.96
N MET A 100 -5.81 10.18 -5.88
CA MET A 100 -6.08 10.97 -4.68
C MET A 100 -4.81 11.61 -4.17
N ALA A 101 -4.94 12.72 -3.47
CA ALA A 101 -3.82 13.33 -2.80
C ALA A 101 -3.59 12.66 -1.45
N ILE A 102 -2.33 12.34 -1.18
CA ILE A 102 -1.87 12.07 0.18
C ILE A 102 -1.14 13.35 0.59
N PRO A 103 -1.76 14.19 1.43
CA PRO A 103 -1.23 15.54 1.68
C PRO A 103 0.23 15.54 2.08
N SER A 104 1.01 16.40 1.41
CA SER A 104 2.44 16.59 1.61
C SER A 104 3.32 15.39 1.21
N VAL A 105 2.72 14.30 0.74
CA VAL A 105 3.43 13.08 0.33
C VAL A 105 3.44 12.91 -1.18
N GLY A 106 2.25 12.88 -1.78
CA GLY A 106 2.16 12.66 -3.22
C GLY A 106 0.75 12.34 -3.70
N TRP A 107 0.70 11.85 -4.92
CA TRP A 107 -0.54 11.45 -5.59
C TRP A 107 -0.55 9.93 -5.75
N LEU A 108 -1.63 9.31 -5.30
CA LEU A 108 -1.76 7.86 -5.23
C LEU A 108 -2.95 7.40 -6.05
N ALA A 109 -2.78 6.29 -6.76
CA ALA A 109 -3.89 5.57 -7.40
C ALA A 109 -3.65 4.07 -7.27
N TYR A 110 -4.73 3.30 -7.29
CA TYR A 110 -4.65 1.85 -7.30
C TYR A 110 -5.22 1.32 -8.59
N CYS A 111 -4.51 0.35 -9.17
CA CYS A 111 -4.95 -0.37 -10.36
C CYS A 111 -4.92 -1.87 -10.09
N LYS A 112 -5.52 -2.63 -10.98
CA LYS A 112 -5.36 -4.09 -11.03
C LYS A 112 -4.63 -4.46 -12.30
N ASP A 113 -3.75 -5.44 -12.20
CA ASP A 113 -3.06 -5.98 -13.36
C ASP A 113 -3.99 -6.90 -14.17
N THR A 114 -3.45 -7.53 -15.23
CA THR A 114 -4.23 -8.43 -16.10
C THR A 114 -4.70 -9.69 -15.40
N GLU A 115 -4.15 -10.00 -14.23
CA GLU A 115 -4.48 -11.17 -13.42
C GLU A 115 -5.37 -10.84 -12.22
N GLY A 116 -5.81 -9.59 -12.10
CA GLY A 116 -6.68 -9.14 -11.02
C GLY A 116 -5.96 -8.77 -9.73
N ASN A 117 -4.63 -8.73 -9.74
CA ASN A 117 -3.87 -8.32 -8.55
C ASN A 117 -3.87 -6.80 -8.44
N ILE A 118 -4.20 -6.31 -7.24
CA ILE A 118 -4.19 -4.88 -6.97
C ILE A 118 -2.79 -4.39 -6.63
N PHE A 119 -2.43 -3.21 -7.12
CA PHE A 119 -1.19 -2.52 -6.77
C PHE A 119 -1.42 -1.02 -6.74
N GLY A 120 -0.57 -0.31 -5.99
CA GLY A 120 -0.60 1.13 -5.91
C GLY A 120 0.53 1.76 -6.70
N MET A 121 0.30 2.99 -7.17
CA MET A 121 1.35 3.81 -7.77
C MET A 121 1.33 5.18 -7.11
N MET A 122 2.51 5.67 -6.76
CA MET A 122 2.67 6.94 -6.06
C MET A 122 3.60 7.86 -6.85
N GLN A 123 3.16 9.07 -7.10
CA GLN A 123 4.00 10.14 -7.59
C GLN A 123 4.32 11.07 -6.43
N ALA A 124 5.57 11.11 -6.01
CA ALA A 124 5.98 11.97 -4.91
C ALA A 124 5.76 13.44 -5.26
N ASP A 125 5.13 14.18 -4.38
CA ASP A 125 4.88 15.61 -4.54
C ASP A 125 4.61 16.22 -3.16
N PRO A 126 5.55 17.02 -2.62
CA PRO A 126 5.36 17.64 -1.31
C PRO A 126 4.23 18.67 -1.29
N LYS A 127 3.73 19.08 -2.47
CA LYS A 127 2.64 20.04 -2.60
C LYS A 127 1.29 19.37 -2.83
N ALA A 128 1.21 18.04 -2.80
CA ALA A 128 -0.06 17.34 -2.95
C ALA A 128 -1.02 17.74 -1.83
N ALA A 129 -2.25 18.02 -2.21
CA ALA A 129 -3.26 18.47 -1.26
C ALA A 129 -4.68 18.12 -1.71
#